data_2bda620e34b83e72fa7031fd8e8b80b7
#
_entry.id   2bda620e34b83e72fa7031fd8e8b80b7
#
_cell.length_a   1.000
_cell.length_b   1.000
_cell.length_c   1.000
_cell.angle_alpha   90.00
_cell.angle_beta   90.00
_cell.angle_gamma   90.00
#
_symmetry.space_group_name_H-M   'P 1'
#
loop_
_entity.id
_entity.type
_entity.pdbx_description
1 polymer ?
#
loop_
_entity_poly.entity_id
_entity_poly.type
_entity_poly.pdbx_seq_one_letter_code
_entity_poly.pdbx_strand_id
1 'polypeptide(L)'
;VKSFLLKIYNYPLLSKEKTNENQKRIRDVEWEAVLPYVKTGKFLDVGCGAGYAMQRAAHDKACEVYGIDPEPMSHGVGRQGSNFEVKAGHIQKAFAEAIPFDSDMFDTVYSSHVLEHVNDELKSLQEMSRVMKHDGVLIIGMPTASMAAVNWISNIMFTTHHRFVNFFFSPFINAGKTTFSELFIPRSHSKEGSTLLFDLKAYRVKRWQQAISQVFEVKQVLLPALYPYPEMRQWFPMKKRSKYSSSVFFVCVKKK
;
A
#
# COMPACT_ATOMS: atom_id res chain seq x y z
N VAL A 1 -10.76 -13.16 34.51
CA VAL A 1 -11.59 -13.24 33.29
C VAL A 1 -11.07 -12.27 32.22
N LYS A 2 -11.00 -10.94 32.49
CA LYS A 2 -10.55 -9.92 31.53
C LYS A 2 -9.16 -10.20 30.95
N SER A 3 -8.16 -10.57 31.78
CA SER A 3 -6.80 -10.91 31.32
C SER A 3 -6.77 -12.15 30.43
N PHE A 4 -7.60 -13.16 30.71
CA PHE A 4 -7.73 -14.36 29.90
C PHE A 4 -8.37 -14.06 28.55
N LEU A 5 -9.46 -13.28 28.53
CA LEU A 5 -10.13 -12.84 27.30
C LEU A 5 -9.20 -12.01 26.40
N LEU A 6 -8.39 -11.12 26.98
CA LEU A 6 -7.39 -10.35 26.23
C LEU A 6 -6.27 -11.22 25.67
N LYS A 7 -5.85 -12.29 26.36
CA LYS A 7 -4.89 -13.25 25.80
C LYS A 7 -5.47 -13.99 24.59
N ILE A 8 -6.71 -14.46 24.67
CA ILE A 8 -7.39 -15.10 23.55
C ILE A 8 -7.57 -14.09 22.39
N TYR A 9 -8.02 -12.88 22.72
CA TYR A 9 -8.23 -11.83 21.74
C TYR A 9 -6.96 -11.49 20.96
N ASN A 10 -5.81 -11.39 21.62
CA ASN A 10 -4.54 -11.04 20.98
C ASN A 10 -3.80 -12.24 20.33
N TYR A 11 -4.29 -13.47 20.52
CA TYR A 11 -3.72 -14.63 19.84
C TYR A 11 -4.39 -14.81 18.46
N PRO A 12 -3.69 -15.11 17.39
CA PRO A 12 -2.24 -15.29 17.21
C PRO A 12 -1.54 -14.07 16.56
N LEU A 13 -2.02 -12.86 16.83
CA LEU A 13 -1.44 -11.66 16.21
C LEU A 13 0.01 -11.46 16.65
N LEU A 14 0.83 -11.05 15.71
CA LEU A 14 2.20 -10.66 15.97
C LEU A 14 2.25 -9.40 16.84
N SER A 15 3.36 -9.23 17.59
CA SER A 15 3.64 -7.95 18.22
C SER A 15 3.74 -6.84 17.17
N LYS A 16 3.50 -5.59 17.59
CA LYS A 16 3.64 -4.43 16.69
C LYS A 16 5.01 -4.37 16.01
N GLU A 17 6.07 -4.69 16.76
CA GLU A 17 7.43 -4.73 16.27
C GLU A 17 7.59 -5.74 15.12
N LYS A 18 7.19 -6.99 15.30
CA LYS A 18 7.23 -8.03 14.25
C LYS A 18 6.35 -7.70 13.06
N THR A 19 5.21 -7.08 13.29
CA THR A 19 4.35 -6.57 12.22
C THR A 19 5.06 -5.50 11.39
N ASN A 20 5.72 -4.54 12.04
CA ASN A 20 6.50 -3.50 11.36
C ASN A 20 7.68 -4.08 10.57
N GLU A 21 8.40 -5.04 11.14
CA GLU A 21 9.47 -5.76 10.44
C GLU A 21 8.94 -6.50 9.20
N ASN A 22 7.81 -7.18 9.31
CA ASN A 22 7.18 -7.86 8.18
C ASN A 22 6.73 -6.87 7.10
N GLN A 23 6.12 -5.75 7.50
CA GLN A 23 5.72 -4.70 6.59
C GLN A 23 6.93 -4.14 5.84
N LYS A 24 8.03 -3.85 6.56
CA LYS A 24 9.28 -3.41 5.94
C LYS A 24 9.80 -4.44 4.92
N ARG A 25 9.85 -5.72 5.26
CA ARG A 25 10.31 -6.78 4.33
C ARG A 25 9.44 -6.90 3.08
N ILE A 26 8.12 -6.67 3.20
CA ILE A 26 7.23 -6.61 2.03
C ILE A 26 7.65 -5.45 1.14
N ARG A 27 7.80 -4.26 1.72
CA ARG A 27 8.21 -3.07 0.97
C ARG A 27 9.62 -3.20 0.37
N ASP A 28 10.56 -3.85 1.07
CA ASP A 28 11.88 -4.15 0.53
C ASP A 28 11.79 -4.99 -0.77
N VAL A 29 10.96 -6.04 -0.77
CA VAL A 29 10.78 -6.90 -1.96
C VAL A 29 10.09 -6.17 -3.11
N GLU A 30 9.11 -5.33 -2.81
CA GLU A 30 8.44 -4.49 -3.82
C GLU A 30 9.42 -3.47 -4.41
N TRP A 31 10.19 -2.82 -3.55
CA TRP A 31 11.22 -1.87 -3.99
C TRP A 31 12.31 -2.52 -4.84
N GLU A 32 12.84 -3.68 -4.43
CA GLU A 32 13.82 -4.44 -5.22
C GLU A 32 13.31 -4.75 -6.64
N ALA A 33 12.02 -5.02 -6.80
CA ALA A 33 11.42 -5.29 -8.10
C ALA A 33 11.35 -4.05 -9.00
N VAL A 34 11.15 -2.86 -8.43
CA VAL A 34 10.99 -1.61 -9.20
C VAL A 34 12.29 -0.82 -9.33
N LEU A 35 13.28 -1.07 -8.48
CA LEU A 35 14.56 -0.35 -8.43
C LEU A 35 15.27 -0.23 -9.80
N PRO A 36 15.28 -1.25 -10.69
CA PRO A 36 15.90 -1.13 -12.00
C PRO A 36 15.29 -0.05 -12.91
N TYR A 37 14.05 0.35 -12.62
CA TYR A 37 13.29 1.33 -13.41
C TYR A 37 13.33 2.74 -12.81
N VAL A 38 13.79 2.89 -11.58
CA VAL A 38 13.97 4.21 -10.94
C VAL A 38 15.09 4.95 -11.63
N LYS A 39 14.79 6.11 -12.20
CA LYS A 39 15.77 7.03 -12.78
C LYS A 39 16.41 7.87 -11.69
N THR A 40 17.70 8.19 -11.88
CA THR A 40 18.39 9.19 -11.07
C THR A 40 17.83 10.58 -11.34
N GLY A 41 18.07 11.53 -10.42
CA GLY A 41 17.55 12.89 -10.52
C GLY A 41 16.45 13.16 -9.50
N LYS A 42 15.40 13.89 -9.88
CA LYS A 42 14.30 14.24 -8.98
C LYS A 42 13.26 13.12 -8.91
N PHE A 43 13.00 12.65 -7.70
CA PHE A 43 12.06 11.58 -7.39
C PHE A 43 10.90 12.14 -6.57
N LEU A 44 9.67 11.90 -7.02
CA LEU A 44 8.45 12.23 -6.28
C LEU A 44 7.76 10.96 -5.79
N ASP A 45 7.49 10.87 -4.49
CA ASP A 45 6.63 9.84 -3.89
C ASP A 45 5.23 10.43 -3.61
N VAL A 46 4.22 9.97 -4.37
CA VAL A 46 2.82 10.37 -4.22
C VAL A 46 2.14 9.41 -3.26
N GLY A 47 1.70 9.92 -2.09
CA GLY A 47 1.23 9.11 -0.97
C GLY A 47 2.40 8.53 -0.17
N CYS A 48 3.38 9.39 0.16
CA CYS A 48 4.66 8.96 0.72
C CYS A 48 4.57 8.39 2.15
N GLY A 49 3.45 8.62 2.87
CA GLY A 49 3.31 8.21 4.26
C GLY A 49 4.50 8.67 5.12
N ALA A 50 5.25 7.71 5.66
CA ALA A 50 6.45 7.97 6.45
C ALA A 50 7.76 8.05 5.63
N GLY A 51 7.71 8.11 4.28
CA GLY A 51 8.85 8.37 3.40
C GLY A 51 9.74 7.17 3.10
N TYR A 52 9.26 5.95 3.23
CA TYR A 52 10.06 4.74 2.97
C TYR A 52 10.67 4.73 1.56
N ALA A 53 9.86 4.96 0.50
CA ALA A 53 10.37 4.93 -0.87
C ALA A 53 11.30 6.11 -1.16
N MET A 54 11.06 7.27 -0.55
CA MET A 54 11.96 8.42 -0.62
C MET A 54 13.35 8.09 -0.08
N GLN A 55 13.42 7.46 1.11
CA GLN A 55 14.69 7.04 1.70
C GLN A 55 15.43 6.06 0.79
N ARG A 56 14.71 5.06 0.23
CA ARG A 56 15.31 4.08 -0.67
C ARG A 56 15.81 4.74 -1.96
N ALA A 57 15.05 5.67 -2.55
CA ALA A 57 15.47 6.40 -3.75
C ALA A 57 16.71 7.27 -3.51
N ALA A 58 16.78 7.94 -2.38
CA ALA A 58 17.96 8.72 -1.99
C ALA A 58 19.19 7.82 -1.78
N HIS A 59 19.02 6.68 -1.10
CA HIS A 59 20.13 5.76 -0.80
C HIS A 59 20.60 4.98 -2.04
N ASP A 60 19.64 4.37 -2.77
CA ASP A 60 19.97 3.38 -3.80
C ASP A 60 20.27 4.01 -5.17
N LYS A 61 19.80 5.24 -5.42
CA LYS A 61 19.91 5.96 -6.71
C LYS A 61 20.42 7.38 -6.58
N ALA A 62 20.79 7.82 -5.38
CA ALA A 62 21.21 9.21 -5.10
C ALA A 62 20.21 10.26 -5.62
N CYS A 63 18.91 9.97 -5.53
CA CYS A 63 17.87 10.89 -5.97
C CYS A 63 17.71 12.08 -5.02
N GLU A 64 17.37 13.25 -5.58
CA GLU A 64 16.77 14.35 -4.85
C GLU A 64 15.29 14.01 -4.63
N VAL A 65 14.86 13.80 -3.38
CA VAL A 65 13.58 13.20 -3.05
C VAL A 65 12.55 14.22 -2.57
N TYR A 66 11.34 14.07 -3.05
CA TYR A 66 10.15 14.84 -2.70
C TYR A 66 9.01 13.89 -2.38
N GLY A 67 8.11 14.31 -1.49
CA GLY A 67 6.95 13.50 -1.13
C GLY A 67 5.71 14.36 -0.92
N ILE A 68 4.55 13.80 -1.23
CA ILE A 68 3.26 14.36 -0.84
C ILE A 68 2.41 13.28 -0.19
N ASP A 69 1.65 13.69 0.82
CA ASP A 69 0.69 12.84 1.52
C ASP A 69 -0.38 13.71 2.17
N PRO A 70 -1.68 13.33 2.17
CA PRO A 70 -2.70 14.09 2.89
C PRO A 70 -2.48 14.10 4.41
N GLU A 71 -1.84 13.05 4.95
CA GLU A 71 -1.50 12.93 6.37
C GLU A 71 -0.05 12.44 6.55
N PRO A 72 0.96 13.29 6.28
CA PRO A 72 2.37 12.91 6.35
C PRO A 72 2.74 12.27 7.69
N MET A 73 3.56 11.23 7.68
CA MET A 73 4.05 10.49 8.85
C MET A 73 2.99 9.72 9.64
N SER A 74 1.72 9.74 9.24
CA SER A 74 0.63 9.06 9.97
C SER A 74 0.61 7.55 9.73
N HIS A 75 1.08 7.08 8.60
CA HIS A 75 1.02 5.68 8.16
C HIS A 75 2.27 5.24 7.38
N GLY A 76 2.33 3.96 7.04
CA GLY A 76 3.45 3.38 6.30
C GLY A 76 4.58 2.83 7.18
N VAL A 77 5.62 2.32 6.53
CA VAL A 77 6.83 1.82 7.20
C VAL A 77 7.60 2.99 7.78
N GLY A 78 7.94 2.91 9.06
CA GLY A 78 8.67 3.97 9.74
C GLY A 78 7.80 4.93 10.55
N ARG A 79 6.49 4.74 10.58
CA ARG A 79 5.52 5.57 11.31
C ARG A 79 5.82 5.77 12.81
N GLN A 80 6.52 4.85 13.46
CA GLN A 80 6.89 4.93 14.88
C GLN A 80 8.39 4.74 15.02
N GLY A 81 9.14 5.86 15.12
CA GLY A 81 10.52 5.87 15.63
C GLY A 81 11.58 5.26 14.71
N SER A 82 11.33 5.17 13.41
CA SER A 82 12.41 4.90 12.48
C SER A 82 13.19 6.20 12.27
N ASN A 83 14.52 6.11 12.39
CA ASN A 83 15.46 7.18 12.05
C ASN A 83 15.47 7.43 10.53
N PHE A 84 14.32 7.77 9.95
CA PHE A 84 14.23 8.21 8.57
C PHE A 84 14.59 9.70 8.55
N GLU A 85 15.84 10.01 8.27
CA GLU A 85 16.25 11.36 7.94
C GLU A 85 15.85 11.71 6.49
N VAL A 86 14.56 11.74 6.22
CA VAL A 86 14.10 12.49 5.06
C VAL A 86 14.15 13.96 5.45
N LYS A 87 14.90 14.76 4.71
CA LYS A 87 14.96 16.22 4.97
C LYS A 87 13.54 16.76 4.96
N ALA A 88 13.04 17.20 6.10
CA ALA A 88 11.64 17.57 6.34
C ALA A 88 11.08 18.63 5.35
N GLY A 89 11.94 19.38 4.67
CA GLY A 89 11.55 20.38 3.68
C GLY A 89 11.01 19.82 2.35
N HIS A 90 11.12 18.51 2.11
CA HIS A 90 10.71 17.90 0.84
C HIS A 90 9.38 17.12 0.93
N ILE A 91 8.75 17.05 2.10
CA ILE A 91 7.42 16.46 2.25
C ILE A 91 6.39 17.57 2.41
N GLN A 92 5.33 17.52 1.59
CA GLN A 92 4.23 18.49 1.62
C GLN A 92 2.91 17.75 1.87
N LYS A 93 2.01 18.41 2.63
CA LYS A 93 0.64 17.95 2.78
C LYS A 93 -0.14 18.29 1.52
N ALA A 94 -0.49 17.26 0.73
CA ALA A 94 -1.25 17.44 -0.50
C ALA A 94 -1.96 16.14 -0.89
N PHE A 95 -2.95 16.26 -1.79
CA PHE A 95 -3.67 15.15 -2.41
C PHE A 95 -3.08 14.85 -3.80
N ALA A 96 -3.22 13.60 -4.24
CA ALA A 96 -2.76 13.16 -5.57
C ALA A 96 -3.50 13.87 -6.72
N GLU A 97 -4.71 14.37 -6.48
CA GLU A 97 -5.54 15.13 -7.42
C GLU A 97 -5.11 16.59 -7.60
N ALA A 98 -4.16 17.08 -6.78
CA ALA A 98 -3.65 18.45 -6.83
C ALA A 98 -2.20 18.48 -6.30
N ILE A 99 -1.25 18.07 -7.13
CA ILE A 99 0.16 17.98 -6.78
C ILE A 99 0.81 19.37 -6.81
N PRO A 100 1.37 19.89 -5.69
CA PRO A 100 1.84 21.26 -5.55
C PRO A 100 3.26 21.47 -6.10
N PHE A 101 3.53 20.93 -7.27
CA PHE A 101 4.81 21.08 -7.97
C PHE A 101 4.58 21.49 -9.43
N ASP A 102 5.61 22.09 -10.04
CA ASP A 102 5.58 22.52 -11.43
C ASP A 102 5.50 21.34 -12.41
N SER A 103 5.05 21.61 -13.61
CA SER A 103 5.04 20.62 -14.70
C SER A 103 6.46 20.23 -15.07
N ASP A 104 6.63 18.99 -15.54
CA ASP A 104 7.89 18.45 -16.07
C ASP A 104 9.09 18.57 -15.11
N MET A 105 8.84 18.38 -13.80
CA MET A 105 9.85 18.54 -12.76
C MET A 105 10.59 17.23 -12.43
N PHE A 106 9.90 16.06 -12.46
CA PHE A 106 10.41 14.82 -11.90
C PHE A 106 10.87 13.81 -12.94
N ASP A 107 12.03 13.19 -12.71
CA ASP A 107 12.59 12.11 -13.51
C ASP A 107 11.89 10.77 -13.21
N THR A 108 11.50 10.57 -11.94
CA THR A 108 10.68 9.45 -11.50
C THR A 108 9.52 9.96 -10.65
N VAL A 109 8.29 9.54 -10.99
CA VAL A 109 7.12 9.65 -10.13
C VAL A 109 6.79 8.25 -9.64
N TYR A 110 6.71 8.09 -8.33
CA TYR A 110 6.39 6.82 -7.67
C TYR A 110 5.10 6.97 -6.88
N SER A 111 4.27 5.94 -6.90
CA SER A 111 3.06 5.87 -6.07
C SER A 111 2.77 4.41 -5.75
N SER A 112 2.52 4.06 -4.50
CA SER A 112 2.28 2.68 -4.10
C SER A 112 1.13 2.56 -3.12
N HIS A 113 0.08 1.86 -3.51
CA HIS A 113 -1.13 1.67 -2.72
C HIS A 113 -1.81 3.00 -2.35
N VAL A 114 -2.01 3.87 -3.32
CA VAL A 114 -2.64 5.19 -3.18
C VAL A 114 -3.86 5.33 -4.06
N LEU A 115 -3.78 4.92 -5.33
CA LEU A 115 -4.82 5.17 -6.32
C LEU A 115 -6.18 4.54 -5.95
N GLU A 116 -6.18 3.45 -5.16
CA GLU A 116 -7.39 2.83 -4.62
C GLU A 116 -8.12 3.68 -3.56
N HIS A 117 -7.43 4.69 -3.03
CA HIS A 117 -7.96 5.56 -1.96
C HIS A 117 -8.33 6.97 -2.43
N VAL A 118 -7.91 7.38 -3.64
CA VAL A 118 -8.22 8.71 -4.18
C VAL A 118 -9.70 8.83 -4.57
N ASN A 119 -10.20 10.06 -4.63
CA ASN A 119 -11.57 10.33 -5.07
C ASN A 119 -11.70 10.29 -6.59
N ASP A 120 -10.67 10.78 -7.31
CA ASP A 120 -10.63 10.85 -8.77
C ASP A 120 -9.32 10.24 -9.29
N GLU A 121 -9.39 8.97 -9.74
CA GLU A 121 -8.24 8.24 -10.28
C GLU A 121 -7.68 8.91 -11.55
N LEU A 122 -8.55 9.38 -12.43
CA LEU A 122 -8.12 9.99 -13.69
C LEU A 122 -7.38 11.30 -13.45
N LYS A 123 -7.91 12.15 -12.59
CA LYS A 123 -7.28 13.41 -12.22
C LYS A 123 -5.94 13.20 -11.54
N SER A 124 -5.85 12.22 -10.62
CA SER A 124 -4.59 11.84 -9.97
C SER A 124 -3.53 11.40 -11.00
N LEU A 125 -3.92 10.56 -11.97
CA LEU A 125 -3.02 10.14 -13.05
C LEU A 125 -2.60 11.31 -13.96
N GLN A 126 -3.50 12.24 -14.24
CA GLN A 126 -3.19 13.45 -15.03
C GLN A 126 -2.20 14.36 -14.29
N GLU A 127 -2.37 14.55 -12.98
CA GLU A 127 -1.43 15.32 -12.17
C GLU A 127 -0.05 14.66 -12.09
N MET A 128 0.00 13.33 -11.88
CA MET A 128 1.27 12.58 -11.94
C MET A 128 1.94 12.75 -13.31
N SER A 129 1.16 12.73 -14.41
CA SER A 129 1.68 12.99 -15.74
C SER A 129 2.17 14.42 -15.92
N ARG A 130 1.45 15.39 -15.39
CA ARG A 130 1.82 16.81 -15.49
C ARG A 130 3.17 17.08 -14.86
N VAL A 131 3.40 16.60 -13.64
CA VAL A 131 4.65 16.88 -12.91
C VAL A 131 5.84 16.03 -13.36
N MET A 132 5.59 14.90 -14.03
CA MET A 132 6.63 14.03 -14.60
C MET A 132 7.22 14.65 -15.85
N LYS A 133 8.55 14.59 -16.03
CA LYS A 133 9.24 15.00 -17.25
C LYS A 133 8.77 14.18 -18.46
N HIS A 134 8.96 14.73 -19.67
CA HIS A 134 8.56 14.03 -20.89
C HIS A 134 9.25 12.68 -21.06
N ASP A 135 10.51 12.59 -20.72
CA ASP A 135 11.30 11.35 -20.70
C ASP A 135 11.26 10.63 -19.33
N GLY A 136 10.48 11.13 -18.38
CA GLY A 136 10.33 10.59 -17.04
C GLY A 136 9.69 9.19 -17.04
N VAL A 137 9.67 8.58 -15.85
CA VAL A 137 9.01 7.28 -15.61
C VAL A 137 8.02 7.40 -14.46
N LEU A 138 6.80 6.85 -14.66
CA LEU A 138 5.86 6.58 -13.58
C LEU A 138 6.01 5.12 -13.16
N ILE A 139 6.18 4.89 -11.86
CA ILE A 139 6.13 3.56 -11.23
C ILE A 139 4.96 3.57 -10.26
N ILE A 140 3.89 2.84 -10.59
CA ILE A 140 2.67 2.83 -9.80
C ILE A 140 2.32 1.42 -9.33
N GLY A 141 2.21 1.24 -8.02
CA GLY A 141 1.91 -0.01 -7.35
C GLY A 141 0.46 -0.07 -6.86
N MET A 142 -0.22 -1.17 -7.14
CA MET A 142 -1.64 -1.38 -6.85
C MET A 142 -1.88 -2.72 -6.17
N PRO A 143 -2.91 -2.84 -5.31
CA PRO A 143 -3.33 -4.12 -4.78
C PRO A 143 -3.90 -5.00 -5.89
N THR A 144 -3.82 -6.32 -5.70
CA THR A 144 -4.37 -7.30 -6.63
C THR A 144 -5.54 -8.07 -6.03
N ALA A 145 -6.34 -8.71 -6.90
CA ALA A 145 -7.38 -9.64 -6.47
C ALA A 145 -6.80 -10.82 -5.64
N SER A 146 -5.55 -11.22 -5.90
CA SER A 146 -4.86 -12.24 -5.09
C SER A 146 -4.61 -11.77 -3.66
N MET A 147 -4.28 -10.50 -3.46
CA MET A 147 -4.17 -9.91 -2.12
C MET A 147 -5.52 -9.96 -1.39
N ALA A 148 -6.60 -9.53 -2.05
CA ALA A 148 -7.93 -9.56 -1.44
C ALA A 148 -8.32 -10.98 -1.02
N ALA A 149 -8.08 -11.98 -1.87
CA ALA A 149 -8.37 -13.39 -1.57
C ALA A 149 -7.54 -13.92 -0.39
N VAL A 150 -6.23 -13.70 -0.41
CA VAL A 150 -5.32 -14.16 0.67
C VAL A 150 -5.67 -13.48 1.99
N ASN A 151 -5.94 -12.17 1.96
CA ASN A 151 -6.33 -11.43 3.15
C ASN A 151 -7.68 -11.90 3.71
N TRP A 152 -8.65 -12.19 2.85
CA TRP A 152 -9.96 -12.71 3.28
C TRP A 152 -9.84 -14.09 3.94
N ILE A 153 -9.09 -15.02 3.31
CA ILE A 153 -8.81 -16.34 3.88
C ILE A 153 -8.10 -16.20 5.23
N SER A 154 -7.06 -15.38 5.29
CA SER A 154 -6.29 -15.13 6.52
C SER A 154 -7.19 -14.55 7.62
N ASN A 155 -8.08 -13.61 7.29
CA ASN A 155 -9.04 -13.05 8.23
C ASN A 155 -10.01 -14.11 8.76
N ILE A 156 -10.53 -15.00 7.92
CA ILE A 156 -11.38 -16.09 8.38
C ILE A 156 -10.60 -17.00 9.34
N MET A 157 -9.40 -17.43 8.95
CA MET A 157 -8.63 -18.41 9.73
C MET A 157 -8.13 -17.85 11.07
N PHE A 158 -7.68 -16.60 11.11
CA PHE A 158 -6.93 -16.06 12.24
C PHE A 158 -7.62 -14.98 13.05
N THR A 159 -8.68 -14.34 12.54
CA THR A 159 -9.37 -13.27 13.26
C THR A 159 -10.82 -13.60 13.62
N THR A 160 -11.31 -14.80 13.25
CA THR A 160 -12.69 -15.21 13.59
C THR A 160 -12.89 -15.19 15.11
N HIS A 161 -11.94 -15.70 15.88
CA HIS A 161 -12.01 -15.67 17.35
C HIS A 161 -12.05 -14.25 17.91
N HIS A 162 -11.36 -13.26 17.30
CA HIS A 162 -11.46 -11.84 17.68
C HIS A 162 -12.88 -11.32 17.51
N ARG A 163 -13.52 -11.65 16.39
CA ARG A 163 -14.90 -11.23 16.12
C ARG A 163 -15.87 -11.87 17.11
N PHE A 164 -15.71 -13.17 17.41
CA PHE A 164 -16.50 -13.83 18.45
C PHE A 164 -16.30 -13.22 19.83
N VAL A 165 -15.05 -13.00 20.25
CA VAL A 165 -14.77 -12.36 21.54
C VAL A 165 -15.35 -10.95 21.59
N ASN A 166 -15.22 -10.17 20.53
CA ASN A 166 -15.81 -8.83 20.44
C ASN A 166 -17.34 -8.88 20.50
N PHE A 167 -17.97 -9.78 19.76
CA PHE A 167 -19.41 -9.86 19.73
C PHE A 167 -20.01 -10.14 21.12
N PHE A 168 -19.46 -11.13 21.83
CA PHE A 168 -20.00 -11.54 23.13
C PHE A 168 -19.45 -10.75 24.32
N PHE A 169 -18.24 -10.21 24.23
CA PHE A 169 -17.50 -9.65 25.37
C PHE A 169 -17.00 -8.22 25.16
N SER A 170 -17.43 -7.51 24.11
CA SER A 170 -16.99 -6.14 23.84
C SER A 170 -17.14 -5.17 25.04
N PRO A 171 -18.20 -5.21 25.86
CA PRO A 171 -18.31 -4.35 27.03
C PRO A 171 -17.19 -4.58 28.07
N PHE A 172 -16.64 -5.81 28.13
CA PHE A 172 -15.65 -6.20 29.13
C PHE A 172 -14.21 -5.93 28.70
N ILE A 173 -13.95 -5.81 27.38
CA ILE A 173 -12.60 -5.69 26.82
C ILE A 173 -12.34 -4.35 26.15
N ASN A 174 -13.32 -3.43 26.17
CA ASN A 174 -13.25 -2.11 25.52
C ASN A 174 -12.85 -2.23 24.03
N ALA A 175 -13.34 -3.25 23.33
CA ALA A 175 -13.12 -3.45 21.90
C ALA A 175 -14.32 -2.94 21.09
N GLY A 176 -14.08 -2.63 19.82
CA GLY A 176 -15.13 -2.19 18.91
C GLY A 176 -16.25 -3.24 18.78
N LYS A 177 -17.50 -2.78 18.64
CA LYS A 177 -18.66 -3.67 18.47
C LYS A 177 -18.55 -4.41 17.13
N THR A 178 -18.81 -5.72 17.16
CA THR A 178 -18.93 -6.57 15.97
C THR A 178 -20.40 -6.88 15.75
N THR A 179 -20.90 -6.72 14.53
CA THR A 179 -22.28 -7.11 14.16
C THR A 179 -22.38 -8.62 13.94
N PHE A 180 -23.59 -9.17 13.96
CA PHE A 180 -23.80 -10.60 13.73
C PHE A 180 -23.28 -11.06 12.35
N SER A 181 -23.47 -10.25 11.31
CA SER A 181 -22.94 -10.54 9.97
C SER A 181 -21.41 -10.55 9.91
N GLU A 182 -20.76 -9.68 10.68
CA GLU A 182 -19.30 -9.61 10.76
C GLU A 182 -18.66 -10.80 11.48
N LEU A 183 -19.43 -11.60 12.20
CA LEU A 183 -18.92 -12.87 12.77
C LEU A 183 -18.40 -13.81 11.67
N PHE A 184 -19.09 -13.85 10.54
CA PHE A 184 -18.83 -14.80 9.47
C PHE A 184 -18.15 -14.15 8.25
N ILE A 185 -18.38 -12.85 8.03
CA ILE A 185 -17.89 -12.13 6.86
C ILE A 185 -16.92 -11.05 7.33
N PRO A 186 -15.59 -11.22 7.12
CA PRO A 186 -14.62 -10.18 7.43
C PRO A 186 -14.90 -8.93 6.58
N ARG A 187 -14.61 -7.75 7.16
CA ARG A 187 -14.65 -6.49 6.41
C ARG A 187 -13.67 -6.52 5.25
N SER A 188 -14.06 -5.90 4.15
CA SER A 188 -13.22 -5.69 2.99
C SER A 188 -12.12 -4.65 3.29
N HIS A 189 -11.05 -4.66 2.52
CA HIS A 189 -9.93 -3.72 2.67
C HIS A 189 -10.20 -2.37 1.99
N SER A 190 -11.11 -2.33 1.03
CA SER A 190 -11.46 -1.12 0.29
C SER A 190 -12.39 -0.19 1.07
N LYS A 191 -13.16 0.63 0.39
CA LYS A 191 -14.08 1.62 0.99
C LYS A 191 -15.03 0.97 2.00
N GLU A 192 -15.41 1.72 3.05
CA GLU A 192 -16.39 1.29 4.05
C GLU A 192 -17.64 0.67 3.40
N GLY A 193 -18.04 -0.52 3.85
CA GLY A 193 -19.19 -1.25 3.31
C GLY A 193 -18.93 -2.08 2.07
N SER A 194 -17.70 -2.13 1.53
CA SER A 194 -17.38 -2.98 0.38
C SER A 194 -17.31 -4.47 0.76
N THR A 195 -17.54 -5.33 -0.22
CA THR A 195 -17.51 -6.78 -0.08
C THR A 195 -16.27 -7.39 -0.73
N LEU A 196 -15.92 -8.64 -0.35
CA LEU A 196 -14.85 -9.38 -1.05
C LEU A 196 -15.05 -9.41 -2.57
N LEU A 197 -16.30 -9.60 -3.03
CA LEU A 197 -16.60 -9.61 -4.47
C LEU A 197 -16.30 -8.28 -5.13
N PHE A 198 -16.52 -7.17 -4.42
CA PHE A 198 -16.12 -5.85 -4.90
C PHE A 198 -14.60 -5.77 -5.03
N ASP A 199 -13.84 -6.15 -3.99
CA ASP A 199 -12.37 -6.12 -4.02
C ASP A 199 -11.80 -7.02 -5.13
N LEU A 200 -12.33 -8.23 -5.29
CA LEU A 200 -11.91 -9.15 -6.36
C LEU A 200 -12.14 -8.57 -7.76
N LYS A 201 -13.14 -7.71 -7.94
CA LYS A 201 -13.40 -7.03 -9.22
C LYS A 201 -12.54 -5.77 -9.34
N ALA A 202 -12.51 -4.94 -8.29
CA ALA A 202 -11.83 -3.65 -8.28
C ALA A 202 -10.30 -3.79 -8.41
N TYR A 203 -9.72 -4.85 -7.83
CA TYR A 203 -8.27 -5.08 -7.80
C TYR A 203 -7.77 -5.99 -8.92
N ARG A 204 -8.52 -6.15 -10.01
CA ARG A 204 -8.03 -6.88 -11.19
C ARG A 204 -6.91 -6.10 -11.88
N VAL A 205 -5.80 -6.77 -12.18
CA VAL A 205 -4.66 -6.19 -12.89
C VAL A 205 -5.09 -5.52 -14.20
N LYS A 206 -5.98 -6.17 -14.97
CA LYS A 206 -6.52 -5.59 -16.23
C LYS A 206 -7.28 -4.28 -15.99
N ARG A 207 -8.04 -4.16 -14.92
CA ARG A 207 -8.77 -2.92 -14.58
C ARG A 207 -7.80 -1.78 -14.28
N TRP A 208 -6.77 -2.03 -13.49
CA TRP A 208 -5.72 -1.05 -13.21
C TRP A 208 -4.98 -0.65 -14.47
N GLN A 209 -4.60 -1.63 -15.29
CA GLN A 209 -3.95 -1.34 -16.58
C GLN A 209 -4.81 -0.48 -17.49
N GLN A 210 -6.13 -0.74 -17.56
CA GLN A 210 -7.06 0.08 -18.34
C GLN A 210 -7.15 1.51 -17.81
N ALA A 211 -7.26 1.71 -16.49
CA ALA A 211 -7.28 3.03 -15.89
C ALA A 211 -6.00 3.81 -16.18
N ILE A 212 -4.84 3.22 -15.92
CA ILE A 212 -3.52 3.83 -16.16
C ILE A 212 -3.31 4.12 -17.66
N SER A 213 -3.76 3.21 -18.52
CA SER A 213 -3.63 3.37 -19.97
C SER A 213 -4.49 4.50 -20.57
N GLN A 214 -5.33 5.18 -19.80
CA GLN A 214 -5.98 6.40 -20.28
C GLN A 214 -4.98 7.57 -20.41
N VAL A 215 -3.97 7.63 -19.55
CA VAL A 215 -3.00 8.72 -19.46
C VAL A 215 -1.60 8.31 -19.90
N PHE A 216 -1.19 7.09 -19.60
CA PHE A 216 0.17 6.59 -19.77
C PHE A 216 0.27 5.42 -20.75
N GLU A 217 1.45 5.21 -21.31
CA GLU A 217 1.82 3.97 -22.00
C GLU A 217 2.48 3.03 -20.98
N VAL A 218 1.89 1.85 -20.76
CA VAL A 218 2.44 0.82 -19.85
C VAL A 218 3.54 0.06 -20.57
N LYS A 219 4.78 0.13 -20.07
CA LYS A 219 5.95 -0.56 -20.63
C LYS A 219 6.22 -1.91 -19.95
N GLN A 220 6.00 -2.00 -18.63
CA GLN A 220 6.23 -3.22 -17.87
C GLN A 220 5.13 -3.43 -16.84
N VAL A 221 4.84 -4.71 -16.55
CA VAL A 221 3.96 -5.13 -15.45
C VAL A 221 4.76 -6.09 -14.57
N LEU A 222 4.93 -5.73 -13.31
CA LEU A 222 5.74 -6.47 -12.35
C LEU A 222 4.85 -7.07 -11.26
N LEU A 223 5.11 -8.32 -10.91
CA LEU A 223 4.42 -9.07 -9.87
C LEU A 223 5.43 -9.50 -8.80
N PRO A 224 5.76 -8.65 -7.81
CA PRO A 224 6.89 -8.86 -6.91
C PRO A 224 6.76 -10.10 -6.03
N ALA A 225 5.66 -10.20 -5.28
CA ALA A 225 5.46 -11.30 -4.35
C ALA A 225 4.01 -11.52 -3.93
N LEU A 226 3.69 -12.75 -3.56
CA LEU A 226 2.47 -13.10 -2.84
C LEU A 226 2.78 -13.12 -1.34
N TYR A 227 2.00 -12.35 -0.57
CA TYR A 227 2.11 -12.23 0.88
C TYR A 227 0.73 -11.98 1.50
N PRO A 228 0.49 -12.47 2.73
CA PRO A 228 -0.68 -12.11 3.52
C PRO A 228 -0.48 -10.76 4.23
N TYR A 229 -1.44 -10.37 5.05
CA TYR A 229 -1.25 -9.25 5.97
C TYR A 229 0.03 -9.40 6.81
N PRO A 230 0.74 -8.29 7.08
CA PRO A 230 1.98 -8.32 7.85
C PRO A 230 1.86 -9.01 9.21
N GLU A 231 0.70 -8.91 9.85
CA GLU A 231 0.39 -9.50 11.15
C GLU A 231 0.39 -11.04 11.13
N MET A 232 0.15 -11.64 9.97
CA MET A 232 -0.08 -13.08 9.84
C MET A 232 1.04 -13.84 9.14
N ARG A 233 2.13 -13.16 8.82
CA ARG A 233 3.18 -13.71 7.99
C ARG A 233 3.88 -14.94 8.56
N GLN A 234 3.93 -15.09 9.87
CA GLN A 234 4.54 -16.29 10.48
C GLN A 234 3.93 -17.62 9.99
N TRP A 235 2.66 -17.59 9.56
CA TRP A 235 1.93 -18.76 9.08
C TRP A 235 2.00 -18.93 7.55
N PHE A 236 2.26 -17.84 6.84
CA PHE A 236 2.34 -17.82 5.38
C PHE A 236 3.64 -17.15 4.92
N PRO A 237 4.63 -17.95 4.49
CA PRO A 237 5.87 -17.38 3.95
C PRO A 237 5.59 -16.58 2.67
N MET A 238 6.29 -15.46 2.53
CA MET A 238 6.23 -14.66 1.31
C MET A 238 6.80 -15.44 0.13
N LYS A 239 6.02 -15.61 -0.93
CA LYS A 239 6.43 -16.25 -2.17
C LYS A 239 6.86 -15.20 -3.18
N LYS A 240 8.17 -15.05 -3.38
CA LYS A 240 8.75 -14.16 -4.40
C LYS A 240 8.50 -14.71 -5.81
N ARG A 241 8.34 -13.82 -6.81
CA ARG A 241 8.19 -14.13 -8.25
C ARG A 241 7.08 -15.15 -8.51
N SER A 242 5.88 -14.87 -8.07
CA SER A 242 4.72 -15.73 -8.24
C SER A 242 3.84 -15.23 -9.38
N LYS A 243 3.23 -16.14 -10.12
CA LYS A 243 2.12 -15.83 -11.05
C LYS A 243 0.98 -15.09 -10.35
N TYR A 244 0.80 -15.34 -9.05
CA TYR A 244 -0.12 -14.63 -8.16
C TYR A 244 0.72 -13.74 -7.26
N SER A 245 0.42 -12.44 -7.23
CA SER A 245 1.11 -11.44 -6.41
C SER A 245 0.09 -10.67 -5.60
N SER A 246 0.48 -10.19 -4.42
CA SER A 246 -0.37 -9.33 -3.59
C SER A 246 -0.40 -7.89 -4.08
N SER A 247 0.66 -7.46 -4.77
CA SER A 247 0.74 -6.17 -5.45
C SER A 247 1.13 -6.35 -6.91
N VAL A 248 0.74 -5.39 -7.74
CA VAL A 248 1.20 -5.25 -9.12
C VAL A 248 1.81 -3.86 -9.28
N PHE A 249 2.96 -3.78 -9.93
CA PHE A 249 3.56 -2.51 -10.30
C PHE A 249 3.55 -2.34 -11.82
N PHE A 250 3.15 -1.16 -12.25
CA PHE A 250 3.19 -0.74 -13.65
C PHE A 250 4.32 0.27 -13.81
N VAL A 251 5.21 0.03 -14.76
CA VAL A 251 6.22 0.97 -15.20
C VAL A 251 5.74 1.63 -16.47
N CYS A 252 5.57 2.94 -16.45
CA CYS A 252 4.86 3.68 -17.47
C CYS A 252 5.67 4.89 -17.95
N VAL A 253 5.40 5.33 -19.17
CA VAL A 253 5.91 6.57 -19.75
C VAL A 253 4.75 7.43 -20.24
N LYS A 254 5.00 8.73 -20.49
CA LYS A 254 3.99 9.59 -21.15
C LYS A 254 3.60 9.00 -22.51
N LYS A 255 2.34 9.09 -22.87
CA LYS A 255 1.90 8.82 -24.25
C LYS A 255 2.51 9.87 -25.19
N LYS A 256 2.92 9.40 -26.36
CA LYS A 256 3.33 10.27 -27.46
C LYS A 256 2.16 10.97 -28.07
#